data_4c90182ea0af417ad8a8ed83444a51bc
#
_entry.id   4c90182ea0af417ad8a8ed83444a51bc
#
_cell.length_a   1.000
_cell.length_b   1.000
_cell.length_c   1.000
_cell.angle_alpha   90.00
_cell.angle_beta   90.00
_cell.angle_gamma   90.00
#
_symmetry.space_group_name_H-M   'P 1'
#
loop_
_entity.id
_entity.type
_entity.pdbx_description
1 polymer ?
#
loop_
_entity_poly.entity_id
_entity_poly.type
_entity_poly.pdbx_seq_one_letter_code
_entity_poly.pdbx_strand_id
1 'polypeptide(L)'
;EIERIIRESSLPERRKNELLGEMDLLLSFLDYNRIDAMSEKHRRALERLQGPATLINIKSTWTFGSPSVLYLFWRESGKLVEELAQMDACMPVYYRLTQGHGAGAEHIMRAEACFLRGDDAGAETLCHRALFAADTRRQNSIYLCGLFLLARIAILRGDEGLLQNATQGIAERARQNTEDLCRCTQDLCMGFLSALTGNHA
;
A
#
# COMPACT_ATOMS: atom_id res chain seq x y z
N GLU A 1 8.66 17.58 21.12
CA GLU A 1 8.61 17.23 22.55
C GLU A 1 9.11 15.79 22.79
N ILE A 2 8.57 14.77 22.15
CA ILE A 2 8.99 13.35 22.31
C ILE A 2 10.48 13.17 22.00
N GLU A 3 10.97 13.74 20.91
CA GLU A 3 12.39 13.66 20.55
C GLU A 3 13.29 14.23 21.67
N ARG A 4 12.91 15.37 22.25
CA ARG A 4 13.64 15.97 23.36
C ARG A 4 13.67 15.05 24.59
N ILE A 5 12.52 14.47 24.95
CA ILE A 5 12.42 13.53 26.08
C ILE A 5 13.33 12.33 25.86
N ILE A 6 13.36 11.75 24.67
CA ILE A 6 14.23 10.62 24.35
C ILE A 6 15.70 11.01 24.50
N ARG A 7 16.11 12.16 23.93
CA ARG A 7 17.50 12.62 23.98
C ARG A 7 18.00 12.95 25.37
N GLU A 8 17.16 13.56 26.21
CA GLU A 8 17.45 13.95 27.60
C GLU A 8 17.33 12.78 28.58
N SER A 9 16.77 11.63 28.17
CA SER A 9 16.60 10.46 29.06
C SER A 9 17.96 9.85 29.45
N SER A 10 17.95 9.08 30.56
CA SER A 10 19.11 8.29 31.01
C SER A 10 19.30 6.97 30.24
N LEU A 11 18.58 6.74 29.15
CA LEU A 11 18.69 5.51 28.36
C LEU A 11 20.06 5.42 27.68
N PRO A 12 20.58 4.19 27.46
CA PRO A 12 21.77 4.00 26.62
C PRO A 12 21.57 4.57 25.22
N GLU A 13 22.62 5.12 24.62
CA GLU A 13 22.57 5.76 23.28
C GLU A 13 21.99 4.83 22.18
N ARG A 14 22.30 3.54 22.25
CA ARG A 14 21.70 2.55 21.36
C ARG A 14 20.16 2.57 21.46
N ARG A 15 19.61 2.58 22.69
CA ARG A 15 18.15 2.57 22.92
C ARG A 15 17.51 3.88 22.49
N LYS A 16 18.19 5.01 22.71
CA LYS A 16 17.73 6.31 22.18
C LYS A 16 17.62 6.29 20.68
N ASN A 17 18.64 5.79 19.98
CA ASN A 17 18.65 5.69 18.52
C ASN A 17 17.52 4.76 18.02
N GLU A 18 17.29 3.62 18.66
CA GLU A 18 16.17 2.73 18.32
C GLU A 18 14.83 3.47 18.43
N LEU A 19 14.57 4.17 19.55
CA LEU A 19 13.34 4.93 19.75
C LEU A 19 13.17 6.07 18.75
N LEU A 20 14.26 6.78 18.43
CA LEU A 20 14.25 7.85 17.43
C LEU A 20 14.01 7.30 16.02
N GLY A 21 14.50 6.12 15.70
CA GLY A 21 14.24 5.45 14.42
C GLY A 21 12.78 5.01 14.30
N GLU A 22 12.20 4.41 15.34
CA GLU A 22 10.77 4.10 15.38
C GLU A 22 9.92 5.37 15.25
N MET A 23 10.32 6.46 15.92
CA MET A 23 9.65 7.76 15.83
C MET A 23 9.70 8.32 14.39
N ASP A 24 10.86 8.27 13.72
CA ASP A 24 10.97 8.73 12.32
C ASP A 24 10.03 7.96 11.41
N LEU A 25 9.96 6.63 11.57
CA LEU A 25 9.04 5.78 10.79
C LEU A 25 7.58 6.17 11.05
N LEU A 26 7.16 6.32 12.31
CA LEU A 26 5.80 6.74 12.65
C LEU A 26 5.47 8.14 12.12
N LEU A 27 6.41 9.09 12.28
CA LEU A 27 6.22 10.46 11.79
C LEU A 27 6.18 10.54 10.26
N SER A 28 6.68 9.54 9.52
CA SER A 28 6.55 9.51 8.07
C SER A 28 5.09 9.45 7.63
N PHE A 29 4.21 8.82 8.39
CA PHE A 29 2.77 8.76 8.09
C PHE A 29 2.04 10.09 8.30
N LEU A 30 2.64 11.04 9.01
CA LEU A 30 2.11 12.43 9.11
C LEU A 30 2.40 13.24 7.84
N ASP A 31 3.41 12.85 7.06
CA ASP A 31 3.65 13.40 5.72
C ASP A 31 2.78 12.69 4.66
N TYR A 32 1.65 12.17 5.09
CA TYR A 32 0.72 11.45 4.25
C TYR A 32 0.69 11.96 2.82
N ASN A 33 0.86 11.05 1.88
CA ASN A 33 0.93 11.27 0.45
C ASN A 33 2.08 12.16 -0.09
N ARG A 34 3.06 12.53 0.73
CA ARG A 34 4.32 13.14 0.29
C ARG A 34 5.43 12.11 0.31
N ILE A 35 5.53 11.32 -0.77
CA ILE A 35 6.45 10.18 -0.85
C ILE A 35 7.91 10.61 -0.65
N ASP A 36 8.30 11.78 -1.17
CA ASP A 36 9.61 12.39 -0.97
C ASP A 36 9.96 12.60 0.52
N ALA A 37 9.05 13.25 1.25
CA ALA A 37 9.20 13.51 2.69
C ALA A 37 9.14 12.23 3.52
N MET A 38 8.25 11.28 3.16
CA MET A 38 8.20 9.96 3.79
C MET A 38 9.51 9.20 3.59
N SER A 39 10.05 9.19 2.35
CA SER A 39 11.29 8.51 2.00
C SER A 39 12.49 9.05 2.78
N GLU A 40 12.55 10.36 3.04
CA GLU A 40 13.58 10.98 3.86
C GLU A 40 13.55 10.44 5.30
N LYS A 41 12.36 10.38 5.90
CA LYS A 41 12.19 9.81 7.25
C LYS A 41 12.50 8.31 7.29
N HIS A 42 12.14 7.56 6.25
CA HIS A 42 12.48 6.13 6.17
C HIS A 42 14.01 5.91 6.12
N ARG A 43 14.76 6.75 5.37
CA ARG A 43 16.23 6.67 5.36
C ARG A 43 16.82 6.96 6.73
N ARG A 44 16.37 8.02 7.41
CA ARG A 44 16.81 8.32 8.78
C ARG A 44 16.46 7.20 9.77
N ALA A 45 15.26 6.63 9.66
CA ALA A 45 14.88 5.48 10.48
C ALA A 45 15.83 4.30 10.25
N LEU A 46 16.17 3.99 8.99
CA LEU A 46 17.08 2.90 8.63
C LEU A 46 18.49 3.10 9.19
N GLU A 47 18.99 4.35 9.21
CA GLU A 47 20.30 4.69 9.80
C GLU A 47 20.32 4.51 11.33
N ARG A 48 19.19 4.77 12.00
CA ARG A 48 19.07 4.71 13.45
C ARG A 48 18.75 3.32 13.99
N LEU A 49 17.94 2.57 13.25
CA LEU A 49 17.54 1.21 13.62
C LEU A 49 18.63 0.21 13.22
N GLN A 50 19.05 -0.63 14.17
CA GLN A 50 20.00 -1.73 13.89
C GLN A 50 19.34 -3.00 13.35
N GLY A 51 18.04 -2.95 13.11
CA GLY A 51 17.19 -4.04 12.64
C GLY A 51 15.86 -3.53 12.10
N PRO A 52 14.91 -4.43 11.83
CA PRO A 52 13.57 -4.02 11.42
C PRO A 52 12.85 -3.25 12.53
N ALA A 53 11.94 -2.36 12.13
CA ALA A 53 11.04 -1.67 13.04
C ALA A 53 10.12 -2.65 13.77
N THR A 54 9.72 -2.29 14.96
CA THR A 54 8.84 -3.12 15.81
C THR A 54 7.40 -2.65 15.80
N LEU A 55 7.17 -1.33 15.69
CA LEU A 55 5.83 -0.74 15.75
C LEU A 55 5.05 -0.90 14.45
N ILE A 56 5.73 -0.84 13.32
CA ILE A 56 5.15 -1.11 12.00
C ILE A 56 5.89 -2.30 11.38
N ASN A 57 5.15 -3.34 11.06
CA ASN A 57 5.71 -4.58 10.53
C ASN A 57 4.74 -5.25 9.55
N ILE A 58 5.14 -6.40 9.02
CA ILE A 58 4.40 -7.15 7.99
C ILE A 58 2.96 -7.51 8.38
N LYS A 59 2.61 -7.49 9.66
CA LYS A 59 1.25 -7.79 10.14
C LYS A 59 0.35 -6.55 10.21
N SER A 60 0.92 -5.35 10.05
CA SER A 60 0.15 -4.12 10.06
C SER A 60 -0.68 -4.00 8.76
N THR A 61 -1.89 -3.42 8.86
CA THR A 61 -2.72 -3.20 7.67
C THR A 61 -2.20 -2.00 6.88
N TRP A 62 -2.10 -2.16 5.56
CA TRP A 62 -1.70 -1.11 4.63
C TRP A 62 -2.93 -0.45 3.99
N THR A 63 -2.76 0.69 3.31
CA THR A 63 -3.79 1.46 2.58
C THR A 63 -4.88 2.13 3.42
N PHE A 64 -4.90 1.97 4.72
CA PHE A 64 -5.95 2.55 5.60
C PHE A 64 -7.39 2.27 5.12
N GLY A 65 -7.60 1.10 4.48
CA GLY A 65 -8.89 0.71 3.92
C GLY A 65 -9.17 1.24 2.51
N SER A 66 -8.25 2.01 1.87
CA SER A 66 -8.42 2.44 0.49
C SER A 66 -8.24 1.29 -0.51
N PRO A 67 -9.12 1.12 -1.51
CA PRO A 67 -8.96 0.12 -2.56
C PRO A 67 -7.99 0.56 -3.67
N SER A 68 -7.32 1.71 -3.55
CA SER A 68 -6.41 2.28 -4.54
C SER A 68 -5.15 2.82 -3.88
N VAL A 69 -3.98 2.45 -4.40
CA VAL A 69 -2.69 2.97 -3.96
C VAL A 69 -2.42 4.33 -4.62
N LEU A 70 -2.74 4.46 -5.90
CA LEU A 70 -2.56 5.72 -6.63
C LEU A 70 -3.35 6.86 -5.98
N TYR A 71 -4.59 6.61 -5.59
CA TYR A 71 -5.44 7.59 -4.92
C TYR A 71 -4.83 8.10 -3.60
N LEU A 72 -4.12 7.23 -2.88
CA LEU A 72 -3.47 7.61 -1.63
C LEU A 72 -2.29 8.57 -1.84
N PHE A 73 -1.53 8.41 -2.92
CA PHE A 73 -0.23 9.07 -3.08
C PHE A 73 -0.16 10.11 -4.20
N TRP A 74 -1.05 10.04 -5.21
CA TRP A 74 -1.07 11.05 -6.26
C TRP A 74 -1.76 12.33 -5.77
N ARG A 75 -0.99 13.38 -5.60
CA ARG A 75 -1.45 14.66 -5.04
C ARG A 75 -1.62 15.75 -6.06
N GLU A 76 -0.75 15.78 -7.05
CA GLU A 76 -0.55 16.94 -7.90
C GLU A 76 -0.70 16.57 -9.37
N SER A 77 -1.58 17.30 -10.05
CA SER A 77 -1.77 17.12 -11.48
C SER A 77 -0.46 17.39 -12.24
N GLY A 78 -0.14 16.52 -13.20
CA GLY A 78 1.09 16.60 -13.98
C GLY A 78 2.33 15.96 -13.32
N LYS A 79 2.28 15.58 -12.04
CA LYS A 79 3.41 15.01 -11.29
C LYS A 79 3.42 13.48 -11.21
N LEU A 80 2.48 12.81 -11.87
CA LEU A 80 2.31 11.34 -11.76
C LEU A 80 3.60 10.56 -12.07
N VAL A 81 4.35 10.94 -13.10
CA VAL A 81 5.59 10.23 -13.48
C VAL A 81 6.66 10.37 -12.40
N GLU A 82 6.77 11.56 -11.83
CA GLU A 82 7.71 11.87 -10.75
C GLU A 82 7.33 11.12 -9.47
N GLU A 83 6.05 11.11 -9.10
CA GLU A 83 5.55 10.39 -7.92
C GLU A 83 5.69 8.87 -8.05
N LEU A 84 5.49 8.30 -9.24
CA LEU A 84 5.78 6.89 -9.51
C LEU A 84 7.27 6.55 -9.32
N ALA A 85 8.16 7.43 -9.78
CA ALA A 85 9.60 7.25 -9.56
C ALA A 85 9.99 7.37 -8.08
N GLN A 86 9.37 8.29 -7.35
CA GLN A 86 9.54 8.42 -5.90
C GLN A 86 9.06 7.17 -5.16
N MET A 87 7.92 6.58 -5.55
CA MET A 87 7.42 5.33 -4.97
C MET A 87 8.42 4.19 -5.16
N ASP A 88 8.94 4.01 -6.37
CA ASP A 88 9.93 2.97 -6.66
C ASP A 88 11.23 3.14 -5.85
N ALA A 89 11.65 4.36 -5.62
CA ALA A 89 12.83 4.65 -4.80
C ALA A 89 12.58 4.47 -3.30
N CYS A 90 11.36 4.75 -2.84
CA CYS A 90 10.97 4.67 -1.43
C CYS A 90 10.77 3.23 -0.95
N MET A 91 10.05 2.41 -1.73
CA MET A 91 9.58 1.09 -1.27
C MET A 91 10.68 0.11 -0.86
N PRO A 92 11.86 0.01 -1.53
CA PRO A 92 12.93 -0.88 -1.08
C PRO A 92 13.45 -0.55 0.33
N VAL A 93 13.56 0.73 0.68
CA VAL A 93 13.96 1.18 2.02
C VAL A 93 12.87 0.83 3.03
N TYR A 94 11.62 1.13 2.69
CA TYR A 94 10.46 0.82 3.51
C TYR A 94 10.33 -0.68 3.79
N TYR A 95 10.50 -1.54 2.78
CA TYR A 95 10.45 -3.00 2.96
C TYR A 95 11.53 -3.52 3.90
N ARG A 96 12.73 -2.96 3.86
CA ARG A 96 13.80 -3.32 4.80
C ARG A 96 13.43 -2.96 6.24
N LEU A 97 12.83 -1.79 6.46
CA LEU A 97 12.38 -1.33 7.78
C LEU A 97 11.25 -2.20 8.34
N THR A 98 10.30 -2.59 7.48
CA THR A 98 9.01 -3.14 7.92
C THR A 98 8.84 -4.63 7.57
N GLN A 99 9.90 -5.30 7.13
CA GLN A 99 9.89 -6.72 6.73
C GLN A 99 8.94 -7.03 5.56
N GLY A 100 8.71 -6.05 4.69
CA GLY A 100 7.88 -6.21 3.50
C GLY A 100 6.41 -5.82 3.69
N HIS A 101 6.07 -5.04 4.73
CA HIS A 101 4.76 -4.43 4.86
C HIS A 101 4.43 -3.61 3.60
N GLY A 102 3.23 -3.80 3.04
CA GLY A 102 2.80 -3.15 1.81
C GLY A 102 3.42 -3.71 0.53
N ALA A 103 4.03 -4.90 0.56
CA ALA A 103 4.66 -5.51 -0.62
C ALA A 103 3.70 -5.59 -1.81
N GLY A 104 4.12 -5.04 -2.95
CA GLY A 104 3.34 -4.94 -4.18
C GLY A 104 2.66 -3.59 -4.40
N ALA A 105 2.71 -2.66 -3.42
CA ALA A 105 2.07 -1.36 -3.54
C ALA A 105 2.57 -0.55 -4.74
N GLU A 106 3.89 -0.56 -5.01
CA GLU A 106 4.49 0.11 -6.16
C GLU A 106 3.98 -0.46 -7.49
N HIS A 107 3.74 -1.75 -7.54
CA HIS A 107 3.17 -2.39 -8.73
C HIS A 107 1.70 -2.00 -8.92
N ILE A 108 0.90 -1.92 -7.85
CA ILE A 108 -0.50 -1.43 -7.93
C ILE A 108 -0.51 0.01 -8.40
N MET A 109 0.29 0.91 -7.82
CA MET A 109 0.32 2.31 -8.23
C MET A 109 0.65 2.47 -9.73
N ARG A 110 1.62 1.69 -10.22
CA ARG A 110 1.97 1.66 -11.66
C ARG A 110 0.85 1.06 -12.51
N ALA A 111 0.22 -0.02 -12.05
CA ALA A 111 -0.89 -0.65 -12.75
C ALA A 111 -2.08 0.32 -12.90
N GLU A 112 -2.43 1.04 -11.84
CA GLU A 112 -3.47 2.06 -11.88
C GLU A 112 -3.12 3.22 -12.83
N ALA A 113 -1.84 3.61 -12.90
CA ALA A 113 -1.38 4.62 -13.84
C ALA A 113 -1.45 4.13 -15.31
N CYS A 114 -1.13 2.86 -15.59
CA CYS A 114 -1.33 2.23 -16.89
C CYS A 114 -2.81 2.20 -17.27
N PHE A 115 -3.66 1.76 -16.36
CA PHE A 115 -5.11 1.73 -16.54
C PHE A 115 -5.69 3.11 -16.91
N LEU A 116 -5.29 4.17 -16.20
CA LEU A 116 -5.74 5.53 -16.48
C LEU A 116 -5.26 6.06 -17.85
N ARG A 117 -4.21 5.48 -18.42
CA ARG A 117 -3.69 5.82 -19.75
C ARG A 117 -4.29 4.94 -20.86
N GLY A 118 -5.15 3.98 -20.51
CA GLY A 118 -5.73 3.02 -21.47
C GLY A 118 -4.79 1.87 -21.84
N ASP A 119 -3.69 1.67 -21.10
CA ASP A 119 -2.80 0.51 -21.25
C ASP A 119 -3.29 -0.63 -20.34
N ASP A 120 -4.38 -1.28 -20.76
CA ASP A 120 -5.00 -2.35 -19.98
C ASP A 120 -4.12 -3.58 -19.84
N ALA A 121 -3.33 -3.92 -20.89
CA ALA A 121 -2.45 -5.09 -20.86
C ALA A 121 -1.27 -4.87 -19.90
N GLY A 122 -0.69 -3.67 -19.90
CA GLY A 122 0.33 -3.26 -18.94
C GLY A 122 -0.22 -3.25 -17.51
N ALA A 123 -1.42 -2.70 -17.33
CA ALA A 123 -2.10 -2.68 -16.03
C ALA A 123 -2.32 -4.10 -15.48
N GLU A 124 -2.87 -5.01 -16.28
CA GLU A 124 -3.11 -6.40 -15.89
C GLU A 124 -1.81 -7.13 -15.51
N THR A 125 -0.76 -6.98 -16.31
CA THR A 125 0.55 -7.57 -16.03
C THR A 125 1.11 -7.10 -14.69
N LEU A 126 1.01 -5.81 -14.40
CA LEU A 126 1.47 -5.22 -13.13
C LEU A 126 0.59 -5.65 -11.95
N CYS A 127 -0.74 -5.78 -12.15
CA CYS A 127 -1.63 -6.36 -11.15
C CYS A 127 -1.20 -7.76 -10.74
N HIS A 128 -0.91 -8.64 -11.69
CA HIS A 128 -0.47 -10.01 -11.37
C HIS A 128 0.86 -10.03 -10.61
N ARG A 129 1.80 -9.14 -10.94
CA ARG A 129 3.03 -8.98 -10.15
C ARG A 129 2.75 -8.53 -8.72
N ALA A 130 1.84 -7.56 -8.56
CA ALA A 130 1.43 -7.08 -7.24
C ALA A 130 0.75 -8.18 -6.42
N LEU A 131 -0.18 -8.93 -7.02
CA LEU A 131 -0.88 -10.05 -6.38
C LEU A 131 0.12 -11.11 -5.90
N PHE A 132 1.10 -11.47 -6.73
CA PHE A 132 2.15 -12.42 -6.35
C PHE A 132 2.99 -11.92 -5.16
N ALA A 133 3.44 -10.65 -5.21
CA ALA A 133 4.22 -10.05 -4.14
C ALA A 133 3.41 -9.95 -2.83
N ALA A 134 2.16 -9.51 -2.92
CA ALA A 134 1.25 -9.37 -1.79
C ALA A 134 0.90 -10.72 -1.16
N ASP A 135 0.63 -11.74 -1.96
CA ASP A 135 0.29 -13.08 -1.47
C ASP A 135 1.49 -13.73 -0.76
N THR A 136 2.67 -13.66 -1.37
CA THR A 136 3.93 -14.16 -0.78
C THR A 136 4.20 -13.55 0.60
N ARG A 137 3.83 -12.30 0.81
CA ARG A 137 4.04 -11.54 2.06
C ARG A 137 2.78 -11.39 2.90
N ARG A 138 1.67 -12.03 2.50
CA ARG A 138 0.37 -11.98 3.19
C ARG A 138 -0.15 -10.55 3.38
N GLN A 139 0.05 -9.70 2.38
CA GLN A 139 -0.40 -8.29 2.39
C GLN A 139 -1.82 -8.19 1.82
N ASN A 140 -2.81 -8.47 2.67
CA ASN A 140 -4.21 -8.62 2.25
C ASN A 140 -4.79 -7.34 1.63
N SER A 141 -4.50 -6.17 2.18
CA SER A 141 -4.98 -4.89 1.62
C SER A 141 -4.47 -4.64 0.20
N ILE A 142 -3.18 -4.92 -0.06
CA ILE A 142 -2.59 -4.79 -1.40
C ILE A 142 -3.19 -5.82 -2.36
N TYR A 143 -3.41 -7.05 -1.88
CA TYR A 143 -4.05 -8.10 -2.67
C TYR A 143 -5.46 -7.68 -3.12
N LEU A 144 -6.26 -7.12 -2.22
CA LEU A 144 -7.58 -6.58 -2.52
C LEU A 144 -7.53 -5.45 -3.55
N CYS A 145 -6.56 -4.51 -3.46
CA CYS A 145 -6.35 -3.47 -4.46
C CYS A 145 -6.09 -4.06 -5.86
N GLY A 146 -5.27 -5.11 -5.95
CA GLY A 146 -4.97 -5.79 -7.22
C GLY A 146 -6.21 -6.44 -7.82
N LEU A 147 -6.98 -7.20 -7.03
CA LEU A 147 -8.23 -7.80 -7.49
C LEU A 147 -9.26 -6.74 -7.92
N PHE A 148 -9.38 -5.65 -7.16
CA PHE A 148 -10.27 -4.56 -7.52
C PHE A 148 -9.91 -3.91 -8.86
N LEU A 149 -8.61 -3.69 -9.13
CA LEU A 149 -8.19 -3.15 -10.41
C LEU A 149 -8.43 -4.15 -11.55
N LEU A 150 -8.19 -5.45 -11.34
CA LEU A 150 -8.54 -6.48 -12.34
C LEU A 150 -10.03 -6.50 -12.65
N ALA A 151 -10.90 -6.36 -11.64
CA ALA A 151 -12.34 -6.26 -11.87
C ALA A 151 -12.71 -5.02 -12.71
N ARG A 152 -12.06 -3.87 -12.48
CA ARG A 152 -12.26 -2.65 -13.29
C ARG A 152 -11.80 -2.84 -14.73
N ILE A 153 -10.66 -3.49 -14.95
CA ILE A 153 -10.16 -3.85 -16.30
C ILE A 153 -11.17 -4.78 -17.00
N ALA A 154 -11.68 -5.78 -16.27
CA ALA A 154 -12.68 -6.71 -16.78
C ALA A 154 -13.97 -6.02 -17.24
N ILE A 155 -14.47 -5.08 -16.46
CA ILE A 155 -15.66 -4.27 -16.81
C ILE A 155 -15.41 -3.50 -18.11
N LEU A 156 -14.25 -2.83 -18.25
CA LEU A 156 -13.91 -2.08 -19.46
C LEU A 156 -13.86 -2.96 -20.71
N ARG A 157 -13.38 -4.20 -20.56
CA ARG A 157 -13.24 -5.15 -21.68
C ARG A 157 -14.51 -5.97 -21.95
N GLY A 158 -15.50 -5.93 -21.07
CA GLY A 158 -16.63 -6.85 -21.09
C GLY A 158 -16.24 -8.29 -20.82
N ASP A 159 -15.16 -8.54 -20.06
CA ASP A 159 -14.68 -9.87 -19.69
C ASP A 159 -15.38 -10.36 -18.41
N GLU A 160 -16.49 -11.08 -18.61
CA GLU A 160 -17.29 -11.62 -17.51
C GLU A 160 -16.52 -12.65 -16.67
N GLY A 161 -15.65 -13.44 -17.28
CA GLY A 161 -14.87 -14.46 -16.60
C GLY A 161 -13.84 -13.83 -15.64
N LEU A 162 -13.11 -12.83 -16.11
CA LEU A 162 -12.17 -12.10 -15.27
C LEU A 162 -12.89 -11.33 -14.16
N LEU A 163 -14.05 -10.72 -14.45
CA LEU A 163 -14.86 -10.02 -13.46
C LEU A 163 -15.34 -10.95 -12.34
N GLN A 164 -15.87 -12.12 -12.72
CA GLN A 164 -16.32 -13.13 -11.76
C GLN A 164 -15.17 -13.63 -10.89
N ASN A 165 -14.02 -13.95 -11.48
CA ASN A 165 -12.85 -14.42 -10.75
C ASN A 165 -12.33 -13.35 -9.77
N ALA A 166 -12.25 -12.10 -10.19
CA ALA A 166 -11.78 -11.00 -9.34
C ALA A 166 -12.74 -10.73 -8.18
N THR A 167 -14.05 -10.68 -8.43
CA THR A 167 -15.07 -10.43 -7.39
C THR A 167 -15.15 -11.58 -6.39
N GLN A 168 -15.08 -12.83 -6.87
CA GLN A 168 -15.01 -13.99 -5.99
C GLN A 168 -13.75 -13.96 -5.12
N GLY A 169 -12.61 -13.63 -5.71
CA GLY A 169 -11.33 -13.49 -4.97
C GLY A 169 -11.40 -12.43 -3.88
N ILE A 170 -12.05 -11.27 -4.13
CA ILE A 170 -12.29 -10.22 -3.12
C ILE A 170 -13.11 -10.81 -1.95
N ALA A 171 -14.22 -11.49 -2.25
CA ALA A 171 -15.09 -12.06 -1.23
C ALA A 171 -14.42 -13.18 -0.41
N GLU A 172 -13.60 -14.00 -1.05
CA GLU A 172 -12.86 -15.08 -0.38
C GLU A 172 -11.77 -14.54 0.54
N ARG A 173 -10.99 -13.57 0.07
CA ARG A 173 -9.91 -12.97 0.88
C ARG A 173 -10.44 -12.28 2.12
N ALA A 174 -11.57 -11.60 2.01
CA ALA A 174 -12.20 -10.96 3.15
C ALA A 174 -12.74 -11.95 4.20
N ARG A 175 -13.30 -13.08 3.76
CA ARG A 175 -13.73 -14.14 4.69
C ARG A 175 -12.57 -14.74 5.49
N GLN A 176 -11.37 -14.77 4.93
CA GLN A 176 -10.16 -15.29 5.58
C GLN A 176 -9.50 -14.26 6.51
N ASN A 177 -9.92 -13.00 6.46
CA ASN A 177 -9.28 -11.93 7.22
C ASN A 177 -10.27 -11.29 8.17
N THR A 178 -9.87 -11.18 9.45
CA THR A 178 -10.68 -10.58 10.52
C THR A 178 -10.34 -9.11 10.77
N GLU A 179 -9.39 -8.52 10.05
CA GLU A 179 -8.99 -7.13 10.23
C GLU A 179 -10.07 -6.18 9.68
N ASP A 180 -10.53 -5.25 10.51
CA ASP A 180 -11.62 -4.32 10.16
C ASP A 180 -11.29 -3.46 8.94
N LEU A 181 -10.05 -2.99 8.78
CA LEU A 181 -9.65 -2.21 7.59
C LEU A 181 -9.68 -3.02 6.31
N CYS A 182 -9.36 -4.32 6.35
CA CYS A 182 -9.52 -5.19 5.18
C CYS A 182 -10.99 -5.39 4.81
N ARG A 183 -11.89 -5.49 5.80
CA ARG A 183 -13.33 -5.54 5.55
C ARG A 183 -13.84 -4.23 4.95
N CYS A 184 -13.42 -3.08 5.48
CA CYS A 184 -13.72 -1.78 4.87
C CYS A 184 -13.25 -1.69 3.41
N THR A 185 -12.04 -2.17 3.11
CA THR A 185 -11.53 -2.21 1.74
C THR A 185 -12.40 -3.09 0.85
N GLN A 186 -12.82 -4.27 1.34
CA GLN A 186 -13.75 -5.14 0.61
C GLN A 186 -15.07 -4.46 0.32
N ASP A 187 -15.69 -3.86 1.34
CA ASP A 187 -17.01 -3.23 1.21
C ASP A 187 -16.96 -2.08 0.20
N LEU A 188 -15.88 -1.28 0.22
CA LEU A 188 -15.64 -0.24 -0.77
C LEU A 188 -15.47 -0.81 -2.18
N CYS A 189 -14.69 -1.90 -2.35
CA CYS A 189 -14.53 -2.57 -3.63
C CYS A 189 -15.88 -3.06 -4.17
N MET A 190 -16.62 -3.81 -3.35
CA MET A 190 -17.88 -4.41 -3.77
C MET A 190 -18.96 -3.36 -4.03
N GLY A 191 -19.06 -2.33 -3.20
CA GLY A 191 -19.99 -1.22 -3.42
C GLY A 191 -19.70 -0.47 -4.72
N PHE A 192 -18.42 -0.19 -5.01
CA PHE A 192 -18.02 0.45 -6.25
C PHE A 192 -18.31 -0.42 -7.48
N LEU A 193 -18.02 -1.72 -7.43
CA LEU A 193 -18.28 -2.65 -8.52
C LEU A 193 -19.80 -2.81 -8.75
N SER A 194 -20.59 -2.88 -7.69
CA SER A 194 -22.07 -2.90 -7.79
C SER A 194 -22.60 -1.66 -8.49
N ALA A 195 -22.08 -0.48 -8.14
CA ALA A 195 -22.46 0.77 -8.80
C ALA A 195 -22.09 0.78 -10.29
N LEU A 196 -20.90 0.29 -10.66
CA LEU A 196 -20.44 0.23 -12.06
C LEU A 196 -21.23 -0.78 -12.90
N THR A 197 -21.69 -1.89 -12.33
CA THR A 197 -22.43 -2.94 -13.03
C THR A 197 -23.94 -2.75 -13.00
N GLY A 198 -24.43 -1.70 -12.32
CA GLY A 198 -25.87 -1.44 -12.19
C GLY A 198 -26.61 -2.38 -11.22
N ASN A 199 -25.88 -3.20 -10.48
CA ASN A 199 -26.44 -4.09 -9.46
C ASN A 199 -26.63 -3.31 -8.14
N HIS A 200 -27.71 -2.55 -8.08
CA HIS A 200 -28.12 -1.85 -6.87
C HIS A 200 -29.02 -2.79 -6.04
N ALA A 201 -28.41 -3.66 -5.25
CA ALA A 201 -29.14 -4.48 -4.29
C ALA A 201 -29.22 -3.78 -2.94
#